data_e64e97e9e2ebf7d29d6977a3a024f293
#
_entry.id   e64e97e9e2ebf7d29d6977a3a024f293
#
_cell.length_a   1.000
_cell.length_b   1.000
_cell.length_c   1.000
_cell.angle_alpha   90.00
_cell.angle_beta   90.00
_cell.angle_gamma   90.00
#
_symmetry.space_group_name_H-M   'P 1'
#
loop_
_entity.id
_entity.type
_entity.pdbx_description
1 polymer ?
#
loop_
_entity_poly.entity_id
_entity_poly.type
_entity_poly.pdbx_seq_one_letter_code
_entity_poly.pdbx_strand_id
1 'polypeptide(L)'
;MYHGVYEGAAADAQEKKILILGESHHDLDSSITTQEVVEDYLSPENTTKQSLQFFHKIALAFGVDTGKVEEKARLWDKVFFGNYINKSLDGPSGEGDETAQTLIATNRDRYNQDLVDFIKAHAIETVFCFSDRVFDALPNEEGHGSWTLFQDVKCGKADLWFGRGYGPDSPFCRELKVYGVPHPRYWNRAGIKPEELAQYIRPIFEDCCG
;
A
#
# COMPACT_ATOMS: atom_id res chain seq x y z
N MET A 1 -1.81 -13.97 -4.26
CA MET A 1 -2.80 -13.02 -3.71
C MET A 1 -4.18 -13.37 -4.27
N TYR A 2 -5.20 -13.50 -3.42
CA TYR A 2 -6.52 -14.08 -3.80
C TYR A 2 -7.27 -13.23 -4.84
N HIS A 3 -7.28 -11.90 -4.64
CA HIS A 3 -7.86 -10.96 -5.61
C HIS A 3 -6.85 -10.42 -6.62
N GLY A 4 -5.63 -10.97 -6.62
CA GLY A 4 -4.56 -10.55 -7.49
C GLY A 4 -3.89 -9.23 -7.07
N VAL A 5 -3.11 -8.71 -7.98
CA VAL A 5 -2.44 -7.42 -7.87
C VAL A 5 -2.82 -6.59 -9.09
N TYR A 6 -3.04 -5.31 -8.91
CA TYR A 6 -3.12 -4.36 -10.01
C TYR A 6 -1.71 -4.06 -10.50
N GLU A 7 -1.53 -4.12 -11.80
CA GLU A 7 -0.31 -3.70 -12.47
C GLU A 7 -0.62 -2.53 -13.41
N GLY A 8 -0.07 -1.38 -13.08
CA GLY A 8 -0.20 -0.19 -13.93
C GLY A 8 0.48 -0.40 -15.28
N ALA A 9 -0.07 0.18 -16.34
CA ALA A 9 0.38 -0.06 -17.72
C ALA A 9 1.88 0.22 -17.94
N ALA A 10 2.50 1.07 -17.16
CA ALA A 10 3.92 1.38 -17.19
C ALA A 10 4.69 0.94 -15.92
N ALA A 11 4.06 0.23 -14.99
CA ALA A 11 4.67 -0.10 -13.70
C ALA A 11 5.91 -0.98 -13.86
N ASP A 12 5.85 -1.99 -14.70
CA ASP A 12 6.99 -2.90 -14.95
C ASP A 12 8.14 -2.25 -15.74
N ALA A 13 7.84 -1.17 -16.47
CA ALA A 13 8.84 -0.42 -17.25
C ALA A 13 9.57 0.67 -16.41
N GLN A 14 9.15 0.95 -15.17
CA GLN A 14 9.84 1.92 -14.32
C GLN A 14 11.24 1.42 -13.95
N GLU A 15 12.23 2.34 -13.89
CA GLU A 15 13.58 2.03 -13.43
C GLU A 15 13.56 1.58 -11.97
N LYS A 16 12.85 2.30 -11.10
CA LYS A 16 12.61 1.93 -9.72
C LYS A 16 11.13 1.58 -9.54
N LYS A 17 10.84 0.33 -9.25
CA LYS A 17 9.48 -0.18 -9.17
C LYS A 17 8.85 0.04 -7.81
N ILE A 18 7.60 0.49 -7.82
CA ILE A 18 6.84 0.86 -6.62
C ILE A 18 5.65 -0.08 -6.43
N LEU A 19 5.49 -0.57 -5.20
CA LEU A 19 4.26 -1.24 -4.74
C LEU A 19 3.53 -0.35 -3.74
N ILE A 20 2.27 -0.07 -3.99
CA ILE A 20 1.34 0.44 -2.99
C ILE A 20 0.69 -0.77 -2.33
N LEU A 21 0.87 -0.92 -1.01
CA LEU A 21 0.39 -2.06 -0.24
C LEU A 21 -0.74 -1.62 0.70
N GLY A 22 -1.92 -2.17 0.47
CA GLY A 22 -3.08 -2.05 1.36
C GLY A 22 -3.17 -3.20 2.36
N GLU A 23 -4.19 -3.17 3.22
CA GLU A 23 -4.43 -4.21 4.22
C GLU A 23 -5.26 -5.36 3.66
N SER A 24 -6.46 -5.07 3.17
CA SER A 24 -7.43 -6.04 2.65
C SER A 24 -8.48 -5.34 1.79
N HIS A 25 -9.18 -6.10 0.98
CA HIS A 25 -10.47 -5.65 0.43
C HIS A 25 -11.59 -5.83 1.47
N HIS A 26 -12.67 -5.07 1.33
CA HIS A 26 -13.85 -5.16 2.17
C HIS A 26 -15.10 -5.26 1.31
N ASP A 27 -16.02 -6.14 1.71
CA ASP A 27 -17.34 -6.33 1.07
C ASP A 27 -17.27 -6.58 -0.46
N LEU A 28 -16.14 -7.17 -0.92
CA LEU A 28 -16.02 -7.56 -2.32
C LEU A 28 -16.49 -8.99 -2.54
N ASP A 29 -17.23 -9.17 -3.61
CA ASP A 29 -17.50 -10.50 -4.17
C ASP A 29 -16.17 -11.20 -4.50
N SER A 30 -16.10 -12.51 -4.24
CA SER A 30 -14.90 -13.31 -4.48
C SER A 30 -14.47 -13.38 -5.96
N SER A 31 -15.35 -13.01 -6.88
CA SER A 31 -15.07 -12.94 -8.32
C SER A 31 -14.38 -11.64 -8.74
N ILE A 32 -14.43 -10.56 -7.92
CA ILE A 32 -13.87 -9.27 -8.26
C ILE A 32 -12.38 -9.24 -7.97
N THR A 33 -11.60 -8.83 -8.95
CA THR A 33 -10.13 -8.72 -8.84
C THR A 33 -9.70 -7.32 -8.38
N THR A 34 -8.49 -7.22 -7.84
CA THR A 34 -7.86 -5.93 -7.51
C THR A 34 -7.73 -5.04 -8.75
N GLN A 35 -7.48 -5.64 -9.91
CA GLN A 35 -7.43 -4.95 -11.20
C GLN A 35 -8.76 -4.22 -11.49
N GLU A 36 -9.87 -4.94 -11.41
CA GLU A 36 -11.21 -4.39 -11.68
C GLU A 36 -11.59 -3.28 -10.70
N VAL A 37 -11.18 -3.40 -9.42
CA VAL A 37 -11.44 -2.35 -8.41
C VAL A 37 -10.69 -1.05 -8.74
N VAL A 38 -9.44 -1.14 -9.18
CA VAL A 38 -8.66 0.05 -9.54
C VAL A 38 -9.18 0.64 -10.87
N GLU A 39 -9.53 -0.18 -11.84
CA GLU A 39 -10.13 0.28 -13.10
C GLU A 39 -11.46 0.99 -12.85
N ASP A 40 -12.32 0.47 -11.95
CA ASP A 40 -13.55 1.12 -11.51
C ASP A 40 -13.26 2.49 -10.87
N TYR A 41 -12.20 2.60 -10.06
CA TYR A 41 -11.78 3.88 -9.49
C TYR A 41 -11.32 4.89 -10.56
N LEU A 42 -10.66 4.41 -11.60
CA LEU A 42 -10.15 5.27 -12.69
C LEU A 42 -11.26 5.68 -13.67
N SER A 43 -12.41 5.02 -13.65
CA SER A 43 -13.54 5.37 -14.50
C SER A 43 -14.07 6.77 -14.18
N PRO A 44 -14.30 7.63 -15.18
CA PRO A 44 -14.86 8.99 -14.99
C PRO A 44 -16.19 9.01 -14.26
N GLU A 45 -16.98 7.93 -14.38
CA GLU A 45 -18.33 7.82 -13.82
C GLU A 45 -18.34 7.55 -12.32
N ASN A 46 -17.21 7.11 -11.74
CA ASN A 46 -17.14 6.55 -10.39
C ASN A 46 -16.38 7.41 -9.36
N THR A 47 -16.13 8.68 -9.66
CA THR A 47 -15.32 9.60 -8.81
C THR A 47 -15.87 9.82 -7.40
N THR A 48 -17.14 9.48 -7.14
CA THR A 48 -17.83 9.77 -5.87
C THR A 48 -18.21 8.52 -5.05
N LYS A 49 -17.94 7.31 -5.56
CA LYS A 49 -18.29 6.07 -4.83
C LYS A 49 -17.56 6.00 -3.49
N GLN A 50 -18.32 5.78 -2.40
CA GLN A 50 -17.76 5.69 -1.04
C GLN A 50 -16.78 4.50 -0.90
N SER A 51 -17.02 3.39 -1.56
CA SER A 51 -16.12 2.23 -1.60
C SER A 51 -14.75 2.53 -2.19
N LEU A 52 -14.62 3.59 -3.00
CA LEU A 52 -13.38 4.01 -3.65
C LEU A 52 -12.63 5.12 -2.88
N GLN A 53 -13.13 5.54 -1.72
CA GLN A 53 -12.51 6.60 -0.91
C GLN A 53 -11.08 6.24 -0.44
N PHE A 54 -10.78 4.96 -0.32
CA PHE A 54 -9.43 4.49 -0.02
C PHE A 54 -8.44 4.94 -1.11
N PHE A 55 -8.75 4.65 -2.36
CA PHE A 55 -7.91 5.02 -3.52
C PHE A 55 -7.84 6.53 -3.72
N HIS A 56 -8.96 7.23 -3.50
CA HIS A 56 -9.01 8.69 -3.56
C HIS A 56 -8.05 9.34 -2.55
N LYS A 57 -8.06 8.89 -1.31
CA LYS A 57 -7.16 9.41 -0.28
C LYS A 57 -5.69 9.08 -0.58
N ILE A 58 -5.40 7.87 -1.07
CA ILE A 58 -4.05 7.51 -1.50
C ILE A 58 -3.58 8.47 -2.60
N ALA A 59 -4.36 8.68 -3.65
CA ALA A 59 -3.99 9.58 -4.72
C ALA A 59 -3.70 11.01 -4.22
N LEU A 60 -4.51 11.54 -3.30
CA LEU A 60 -4.25 12.82 -2.64
C LEU A 60 -2.93 12.83 -1.85
N ALA A 61 -2.59 11.73 -1.18
CA ALA A 61 -1.32 11.61 -0.44
C ALA A 61 -0.09 11.56 -1.37
N PHE A 62 -0.28 11.19 -2.63
CA PHE A 62 0.75 11.34 -3.68
C PHE A 62 0.76 12.73 -4.33
N GLY A 63 -0.11 13.65 -3.88
CA GLY A 63 -0.22 15.00 -4.41
C GLY A 63 -0.94 15.09 -5.75
N VAL A 64 -1.77 14.10 -6.07
CA VAL A 64 -2.55 14.03 -7.30
C VAL A 64 -3.84 14.83 -7.15
N ASP A 65 -4.17 15.64 -8.14
CA ASP A 65 -5.50 16.27 -8.27
C ASP A 65 -6.53 15.22 -8.72
N THR A 66 -7.26 14.70 -7.74
CA THR A 66 -8.23 13.61 -7.98
C THR A 66 -9.48 14.05 -8.76
N GLY A 67 -9.65 15.35 -8.99
CA GLY A 67 -10.66 15.89 -9.91
C GLY A 67 -10.30 15.67 -11.39
N LYS A 68 -9.04 15.31 -11.68
CA LYS A 68 -8.54 15.07 -13.03
C LYS A 68 -8.25 13.60 -13.27
N VAL A 69 -8.98 13.01 -14.18
CA VAL A 69 -8.85 11.58 -14.51
C VAL A 69 -7.43 11.26 -14.98
N GLU A 70 -6.85 12.13 -15.79
CA GLU A 70 -5.52 11.96 -16.37
C GLU A 70 -4.41 11.97 -15.30
N GLU A 71 -4.56 12.77 -14.23
CA GLU A 71 -3.59 12.77 -13.13
C GLU A 71 -3.70 11.50 -12.28
N LYS A 72 -4.94 11.03 -12.03
CA LYS A 72 -5.14 9.73 -11.38
C LYS A 72 -4.49 8.61 -12.20
N ALA A 73 -4.79 8.54 -13.50
CA ALA A 73 -4.23 7.52 -14.38
C ALA A 73 -2.69 7.54 -14.36
N ARG A 74 -2.06 8.71 -14.45
CA ARG A 74 -0.58 8.83 -14.39
C ARG A 74 0.05 8.26 -13.13
N LEU A 75 -0.60 8.35 -11.97
CA LEU A 75 -0.13 7.71 -10.75
C LEU A 75 -0.24 6.19 -10.86
N TRP A 76 -1.47 5.74 -11.17
CA TRP A 76 -1.77 4.30 -11.14
C TRP A 76 -1.07 3.54 -12.27
N ASP A 77 -0.83 4.16 -13.42
CA ASP A 77 -0.07 3.55 -14.52
C ASP A 77 1.39 3.20 -14.14
N LYS A 78 1.95 3.87 -13.14
CA LYS A 78 3.37 3.74 -12.75
C LYS A 78 3.61 2.80 -11.56
N VAL A 79 2.57 2.24 -10.95
CA VAL A 79 2.67 1.49 -9.71
C VAL A 79 2.00 0.11 -9.79
N PHE A 80 2.46 -0.78 -8.93
CA PHE A 80 1.72 -1.97 -8.54
C PHE A 80 0.84 -1.64 -7.33
N PHE A 81 -0.33 -2.25 -7.23
CA PHE A 81 -1.14 -2.19 -6.02
C PHE A 81 -1.64 -3.58 -5.63
N GLY A 82 -1.53 -3.91 -4.35
CA GLY A 82 -2.04 -5.16 -3.80
C GLY A 82 -2.37 -5.04 -2.33
N ASN A 83 -3.04 -6.04 -1.79
CA ASN A 83 -3.35 -6.13 -0.37
C ASN A 83 -2.56 -7.26 0.29
N TYR A 84 -2.10 -7.01 1.52
CA TYR A 84 -1.35 -7.97 2.31
C TYR A 84 -2.21 -9.19 2.69
N ILE A 85 -3.45 -8.95 3.14
CA ILE A 85 -4.43 -10.00 3.34
C ILE A 85 -5.10 -10.26 2.00
N ASN A 86 -4.87 -11.46 1.46
CA ASN A 86 -5.40 -11.86 0.17
C ASN A 86 -6.83 -12.43 0.23
N LYS A 87 -7.67 -11.83 1.08
CA LYS A 87 -9.07 -12.17 1.29
C LYS A 87 -9.90 -10.91 1.44
N SER A 88 -11.13 -10.90 0.92
CA SER A 88 -12.11 -9.88 1.25
C SER A 88 -12.63 -10.11 2.66
N LEU A 89 -12.81 -9.04 3.42
CA LEU A 89 -13.38 -9.06 4.77
C LEU A 89 -14.79 -8.50 4.74
N ASP A 90 -15.68 -9.11 5.53
CA ASP A 90 -17.04 -8.60 5.71
C ASP A 90 -17.00 -7.36 6.60
N GLY A 91 -17.67 -6.30 6.17
CA GLY A 91 -17.66 -5.02 6.88
C GLY A 91 -16.29 -4.36 6.95
N PRO A 92 -16.20 -3.25 7.65
CA PRO A 92 -15.02 -2.38 7.59
C PRO A 92 -13.79 -2.89 8.37
N SER A 93 -13.87 -3.97 9.09
CA SER A 93 -12.76 -4.54 9.89
C SER A 93 -12.76 -6.06 9.94
N GLY A 94 -13.70 -6.72 9.23
CA GLY A 94 -14.03 -8.13 9.39
C GLY A 94 -14.89 -8.37 10.63
N GLU A 95 -15.49 -9.55 10.73
CA GLU A 95 -16.33 -9.97 11.85
C GLU A 95 -15.81 -11.27 12.47
N GLY A 96 -16.05 -11.44 13.77
CA GLY A 96 -15.66 -12.64 14.50
C GLY A 96 -14.15 -12.93 14.43
N ASP A 97 -13.79 -14.17 14.09
CA ASP A 97 -12.39 -14.61 13.97
C ASP A 97 -11.74 -14.21 12.66
N GLU A 98 -12.46 -13.55 11.76
CA GLU A 98 -11.98 -13.10 10.46
C GLU A 98 -11.66 -11.59 10.42
N THR A 99 -11.32 -11.01 11.55
CA THR A 99 -10.82 -9.64 11.56
C THR A 99 -9.42 -9.56 10.91
N ALA A 100 -9.09 -8.40 10.34
CA ALA A 100 -7.75 -8.18 9.80
C ALA A 100 -6.65 -8.48 10.83
N GLN A 101 -6.86 -8.11 12.08
CA GLN A 101 -5.90 -8.38 13.17
C GLN A 101 -5.70 -9.87 13.40
N THR A 102 -6.78 -10.64 13.48
CA THR A 102 -6.71 -12.09 13.71
C THR A 102 -6.08 -12.80 12.53
N LEU A 103 -6.45 -12.42 11.29
CA LEU A 103 -5.90 -13.02 10.08
C LEU A 103 -4.40 -12.74 9.95
N ILE A 104 -3.95 -11.53 10.25
CA ILE A 104 -2.52 -11.19 10.26
C ILE A 104 -1.80 -12.03 11.33
N ALA A 105 -2.35 -12.11 12.55
CA ALA A 105 -1.70 -12.85 13.64
C ALA A 105 -1.56 -14.35 13.33
N THR A 106 -2.56 -14.95 12.67
CA THR A 106 -2.58 -16.39 12.40
C THR A 106 -1.90 -16.80 11.09
N ASN A 107 -1.78 -15.90 10.12
CA ASN A 107 -1.27 -16.20 8.79
C ASN A 107 -0.06 -15.34 8.38
N ARG A 108 0.59 -14.67 9.33
CA ARG A 108 1.67 -13.73 9.10
C ARG A 108 2.77 -14.29 8.20
N ASP A 109 3.24 -15.48 8.49
CA ASP A 109 4.35 -16.09 7.74
C ASP A 109 3.97 -16.36 6.30
N ARG A 110 2.74 -16.84 6.07
CA ARG A 110 2.22 -17.06 4.72
C ARG A 110 2.09 -15.75 3.95
N TYR A 111 1.49 -14.72 4.55
CA TYR A 111 1.32 -13.42 3.88
C TYR A 111 2.67 -12.75 3.61
N ASN A 112 3.63 -12.87 4.54
CA ASN A 112 4.99 -12.41 4.32
C ASN A 112 5.67 -13.17 3.18
N GLN A 113 5.48 -14.50 3.09
CA GLN A 113 6.05 -15.27 1.99
C GLN A 113 5.45 -14.84 0.64
N ASP A 114 4.12 -14.71 0.54
CA ASP A 114 3.44 -14.23 -0.67
C ASP A 114 3.97 -12.84 -1.10
N LEU A 115 4.15 -11.93 -0.15
CA LEU A 115 4.70 -10.59 -0.41
C LEU A 115 6.16 -10.63 -0.85
N VAL A 116 6.99 -11.44 -0.18
CA VAL A 116 8.41 -11.62 -0.53
C VAL A 116 8.55 -12.16 -1.94
N ASP A 117 7.76 -13.17 -2.31
CA ASP A 117 7.79 -13.77 -3.63
C ASP A 117 7.37 -12.76 -4.72
N PHE A 118 6.34 -11.96 -4.44
CA PHE A 118 5.90 -10.89 -5.33
C PHE A 118 6.99 -9.82 -5.53
N ILE A 119 7.57 -9.32 -4.44
CA ILE A 119 8.62 -8.29 -4.48
C ILE A 119 9.83 -8.79 -5.27
N LYS A 120 10.22 -10.06 -5.10
CA LYS A 120 11.32 -10.67 -5.87
C LYS A 120 10.98 -10.80 -7.36
N ALA A 121 9.79 -11.33 -7.66
CA ALA A 121 9.38 -11.59 -9.05
C ALA A 121 9.31 -10.30 -9.88
N HIS A 122 8.84 -9.20 -9.30
CA HIS A 122 8.70 -7.92 -9.99
C HIS A 122 9.85 -6.95 -9.73
N ALA A 123 10.84 -7.34 -8.96
CA ALA A 123 11.98 -6.49 -8.62
C ALA A 123 11.58 -5.15 -7.96
N ILE A 124 10.59 -5.16 -7.06
CA ILE A 124 10.13 -3.97 -6.35
C ILE A 124 11.24 -3.41 -5.47
N GLU A 125 11.44 -2.10 -5.47
CA GLU A 125 12.45 -1.39 -4.67
C GLU A 125 11.86 -0.48 -3.61
N THR A 126 10.61 -0.06 -3.80
CA THR A 126 9.91 0.83 -2.88
C THR A 126 8.49 0.34 -2.61
N VAL A 127 8.11 0.30 -1.34
CA VAL A 127 6.75 -0.05 -0.91
C VAL A 127 6.18 1.11 -0.10
N PHE A 128 5.01 1.58 -0.46
CA PHE A 128 4.19 2.44 0.38
C PHE A 128 3.10 1.60 1.04
N CYS A 129 3.26 1.33 2.34
CA CYS A 129 2.36 0.47 3.11
C CYS A 129 1.32 1.32 3.85
N PHE A 130 0.07 1.30 3.37
CA PHE A 130 -1.04 2.07 3.94
C PHE A 130 -1.80 1.28 5.02
N SER A 131 -1.07 0.73 5.98
CA SER A 131 -1.61 0.11 7.19
C SER A 131 -0.53 -0.08 8.24
N ASP A 132 -0.74 0.45 9.45
CA ASP A 132 0.18 0.26 10.58
C ASP A 132 0.30 -1.23 10.93
N ARG A 133 -0.83 -1.95 10.96
CA ARG A 133 -0.86 -3.39 11.26
C ARG A 133 -0.05 -4.23 10.26
N VAL A 134 -0.14 -3.91 8.99
CA VAL A 134 0.66 -4.58 7.95
C VAL A 134 2.13 -4.22 8.11
N PHE A 135 2.44 -2.94 8.31
CA PHE A 135 3.80 -2.46 8.50
C PHE A 135 4.50 -3.15 9.69
N ASP A 136 3.77 -3.34 10.79
CA ASP A 136 4.26 -4.05 11.97
C ASP A 136 4.40 -5.56 11.74
N ALA A 137 3.59 -6.13 10.84
CA ALA A 137 3.62 -7.54 10.51
C ALA A 137 4.73 -7.93 9.52
N LEU A 138 5.32 -6.96 8.81
CA LEU A 138 6.43 -7.23 7.87
C LEU A 138 7.60 -7.91 8.57
N PRO A 139 8.45 -8.66 7.84
CA PRO A 139 9.61 -9.31 8.41
C PRO A 139 10.48 -8.32 9.20
N ASN A 140 10.68 -8.55 10.48
CA ASN A 140 11.44 -7.68 11.38
C ASN A 140 12.30 -8.46 12.39
N GLU A 141 12.51 -9.77 12.17
CA GLU A 141 13.20 -10.64 13.09
C GLU A 141 14.71 -10.36 13.11
N GLU A 142 15.30 -10.53 14.29
CA GLU A 142 16.76 -10.51 14.47
C GLU A 142 17.38 -11.59 13.56
N GLY A 143 18.32 -11.18 12.71
CA GLY A 143 19.01 -12.08 11.77
C GLY A 143 18.54 -11.95 10.32
N HIS A 144 17.52 -11.18 10.01
CA HIS A 144 17.08 -10.91 8.64
C HIS A 144 17.71 -9.66 8.01
N GLY A 145 18.98 -9.40 8.30
CA GLY A 145 19.70 -8.25 7.76
C GLY A 145 19.32 -6.94 8.43
N SER A 146 19.98 -5.87 8.04
CA SER A 146 19.75 -4.57 8.63
C SER A 146 18.47 -3.94 8.09
N TRP A 147 17.45 -3.84 8.91
CA TRP A 147 16.42 -2.85 8.65
C TRP A 147 16.75 -1.57 9.43
N THR A 148 16.58 -0.43 8.78
CA THR A 148 16.86 0.87 9.37
C THR A 148 15.59 1.69 9.39
N LEU A 149 15.27 2.27 10.54
CA LEU A 149 14.21 3.26 10.62
C LEU A 149 14.72 4.53 9.95
N PHE A 150 14.06 4.96 8.87
CA PHE A 150 14.55 6.11 8.12
C PHE A 150 14.22 7.44 8.80
N GLN A 151 13.00 7.57 9.31
CA GLN A 151 12.55 8.86 9.83
C GLN A 151 11.25 8.72 10.61
N ASP A 152 11.21 9.35 11.78
CA ASP A 152 9.96 9.62 12.49
C ASP A 152 9.39 10.93 11.95
N VAL A 153 8.22 10.88 11.35
CA VAL A 153 7.52 12.05 10.83
C VAL A 153 6.22 12.22 11.58
N LYS A 154 5.93 13.45 11.98
CA LYS A 154 4.62 13.79 12.54
C LYS A 154 3.71 14.37 11.48
N CYS A 155 2.54 13.79 11.35
CA CYS A 155 1.47 14.33 10.54
C CYS A 155 0.19 14.40 11.39
N GLY A 156 -0.32 15.58 11.59
CA GLY A 156 -1.42 15.80 12.52
C GLY A 156 -1.05 15.42 13.95
N LYS A 157 -1.81 14.51 14.56
CA LYS A 157 -1.57 13.98 15.93
C LYS A 157 -0.82 12.64 15.93
N ALA A 158 -0.58 12.07 14.76
CA ALA A 158 0.04 10.76 14.63
C ALA A 158 1.57 10.90 14.47
N ASP A 159 2.31 10.04 15.18
CA ASP A 159 3.69 9.76 14.85
C ASP A 159 3.68 8.77 13.67
N LEU A 160 4.24 9.17 12.55
CA LEU A 160 4.36 8.30 11.39
C LEU A 160 5.69 7.56 11.46
N TRP A 161 5.64 6.26 11.50
CA TRP A 161 6.79 5.39 11.24
C TRP A 161 7.05 5.39 9.75
N PHE A 162 7.90 6.30 9.30
CA PHE A 162 7.92 6.63 7.89
C PHE A 162 8.80 5.73 7.04
N GLY A 163 9.71 4.94 7.61
CA GLY A 163 10.49 4.06 6.73
C GLY A 163 11.29 2.98 7.41
N ARG A 164 11.36 1.82 6.75
CA ARG A 164 12.29 0.73 7.02
C ARG A 164 13.11 0.43 5.78
N GLY A 165 14.39 0.17 5.93
CA GLY A 165 15.26 -0.35 4.89
C GLY A 165 15.57 -1.83 5.13
N TYR A 166 15.51 -2.60 4.09
CA TYR A 166 15.94 -3.99 4.07
C TYR A 166 17.17 -4.11 3.16
N GLY A 167 18.14 -4.90 3.59
CA GLY A 167 19.33 -5.18 2.81
C GLY A 167 19.23 -6.49 1.99
N PRO A 168 20.27 -6.80 1.21
CA PRO A 168 20.33 -8.03 0.41
C PRO A 168 20.23 -9.33 1.23
N ASP A 169 20.62 -9.30 2.50
CA ASP A 169 20.56 -10.44 3.42
C ASP A 169 19.17 -10.65 4.05
N SER A 170 18.23 -9.72 3.79
CA SER A 170 16.85 -9.84 4.24
C SER A 170 16.08 -10.91 3.46
N PRO A 171 14.87 -11.32 3.93
CA PRO A 171 14.02 -12.23 3.18
C PRO A 171 13.71 -11.79 1.75
N PHE A 172 13.77 -10.49 1.48
CA PHE A 172 13.57 -9.92 0.15
C PHE A 172 14.76 -10.13 -0.80
N CYS A 173 15.95 -10.51 -0.29
CA CYS A 173 17.19 -10.75 -1.02
C CYS A 173 17.63 -9.57 -1.91
N ARG A 174 17.30 -8.34 -1.48
CA ARG A 174 17.59 -7.10 -2.18
C ARG A 174 17.46 -5.90 -1.27
N GLU A 175 17.95 -4.75 -1.72
CA GLU A 175 17.60 -3.49 -1.08
C GLU A 175 16.13 -3.18 -1.34
N LEU A 176 15.41 -2.86 -0.28
CA LEU A 176 14.00 -2.50 -0.31
C LEU A 176 13.74 -1.39 0.70
N LYS A 177 13.03 -0.36 0.28
CA LYS A 177 12.55 0.71 1.15
C LYS A 177 11.04 0.55 1.36
N VAL A 178 10.62 0.49 2.61
CA VAL A 178 9.20 0.42 2.96
C VAL A 178 8.81 1.64 3.77
N TYR A 179 7.84 2.38 3.30
CA TYR A 179 7.29 3.57 3.96
C TYR A 179 5.92 3.22 4.55
N GLY A 180 5.83 3.27 5.90
CA GLY A 180 4.59 3.02 6.63
C GLY A 180 3.73 4.27 6.71
N VAL A 181 2.50 4.17 6.27
CA VAL A 181 1.50 5.24 6.33
C VAL A 181 0.26 4.71 7.02
N PRO A 182 -0.32 5.42 8.00
CA PRO A 182 -1.55 4.99 8.66
C PRO A 182 -2.66 4.73 7.63
N HIS A 183 -3.50 3.75 7.93
CA HIS A 183 -4.59 3.39 7.03
C HIS A 183 -5.53 4.59 6.79
N PRO A 184 -5.87 4.92 5.53
CA PRO A 184 -6.63 6.11 5.14
C PRO A 184 -7.97 6.30 5.86
N ARG A 185 -8.58 5.22 6.34
CA ARG A 185 -9.81 5.25 7.15
C ARG A 185 -9.68 6.08 8.44
N TYR A 186 -8.48 6.08 9.03
CA TYR A 186 -8.27 6.73 10.33
C TYR A 186 -7.77 8.17 10.23
N TRP A 187 -7.44 8.67 9.04
CA TRP A 187 -6.82 9.99 8.86
C TRP A 187 -7.63 11.13 9.47
N ASN A 188 -8.94 11.17 9.21
CA ASN A 188 -9.79 12.23 9.77
C ASN A 188 -9.74 12.24 11.30
N ARG A 189 -9.77 11.06 11.94
CA ARG A 189 -9.73 10.92 13.41
C ARG A 189 -8.36 11.30 13.97
N ALA A 190 -7.30 10.97 13.27
CA ALA A 190 -5.92 11.27 13.64
C ALA A 190 -5.52 12.71 13.29
N GLY A 191 -6.35 13.45 12.57
CA GLY A 191 -6.04 14.80 12.08
C GLY A 191 -4.98 14.81 10.97
N ILE A 192 -4.82 13.68 10.27
CA ILE A 192 -3.91 13.55 9.13
C ILE A 192 -4.59 14.13 7.90
N LYS A 193 -3.91 15.06 7.24
CA LYS A 193 -4.35 15.65 5.98
C LYS A 193 -3.54 15.05 4.84
N PRO A 194 -4.21 14.57 3.78
CA PRO A 194 -3.50 14.02 2.61
C PRO A 194 -2.45 14.97 2.03
N GLU A 195 -2.72 16.26 2.03
CA GLU A 195 -1.85 17.30 1.50
C GLU A 195 -0.56 17.46 2.34
N GLU A 196 -0.64 17.18 3.66
CA GLU A 196 0.54 17.14 4.53
C GLU A 196 1.37 15.89 4.25
N LEU A 197 0.72 14.74 4.03
CA LEU A 197 1.41 13.50 3.61
C LEU A 197 2.09 13.66 2.25
N ALA A 198 1.46 14.37 1.33
CA ALA A 198 2.01 14.61 -0.01
C ALA A 198 3.38 15.31 0.02
N GLN A 199 3.67 16.12 1.04
CA GLN A 199 4.97 16.76 1.20
C GLN A 199 6.11 15.75 1.40
N TYR A 200 5.80 14.56 1.93
CA TYR A 200 6.77 13.49 2.18
C TYR A 200 6.75 12.41 1.11
N ILE A 201 5.56 12.01 0.66
CA ILE A 201 5.37 10.88 -0.27
C ILE A 201 5.72 11.26 -1.70
N ARG A 202 5.27 12.42 -2.15
CA ARG A 202 5.48 12.88 -3.52
C ARG A 202 6.94 12.97 -3.96
N PRO A 203 7.88 13.56 -3.17
CA PRO A 203 9.28 13.59 -3.56
C PRO A 203 9.91 12.20 -3.72
N ILE A 204 9.52 11.24 -2.87
CA ILE A 204 9.98 9.86 -2.96
C ILE A 204 9.44 9.20 -4.25
N PHE A 205 8.16 9.42 -4.54
CA PHE A 205 7.53 8.90 -5.74
C PHE A 205 8.17 9.48 -7.01
N GLU A 206 8.41 10.79 -7.05
CA GLU A 206 9.05 11.47 -8.18
C GLU A 206 10.50 10.99 -8.40
N ASP A 207 11.25 10.72 -7.32
CA ASP A 207 12.61 10.13 -7.43
C ASP A 207 12.59 8.72 -8.01
N CYS A 208 11.50 7.98 -7.81
CA CYS A 208 11.36 6.64 -8.36
C CYS A 208 10.87 6.62 -9.82
N CYS A 209 10.04 7.58 -10.20
CA CYS A 209 9.28 7.57 -11.46
C CYS A 209 9.58 8.79 -12.36
N GLY A 210 10.61 9.56 -12.02
CA GLY A 210 10.97 10.83 -12.66
C GLY A 210 11.44 10.76 -14.08
#